data_0341c4f17eec2473af0e9017208c7b16
#
_entry.id   0341c4f17eec2473af0e9017208c7b16
#
_cell.length_a   1.000
_cell.length_b   1.000
_cell.length_c   1.000
_cell.angle_alpha   90.00
_cell.angle_beta   90.00
_cell.angle_gamma   90.00
#
_symmetry.space_group_name_H-M   'P 1'
#
loop_
_entity.id
_entity.type
_entity.pdbx_description
1 polymer ?
#
loop_
_entity_poly.entity_id
_entity_poly.type
_entity_poly.pdbx_seq_one_letter_code
_entity_poly.pdbx_strand_id
1 'polypeptide(L)'
;MGQFSDKAAMNRRDFLNRLGQGAAAAAGMTPWLRAGAAEDPTLQALIDQTQRGDFGQGFDSASRTIHMPQASLPTLSPSTVQTTEQAIQKYEGIVAQGGWQPVPPADRLRLGKRHASVSALRKRLAIAGDLESTAGVTDVFDSYVEAAVRRFQARHGIGVDGVVREQTFKVLNIPADIRLAQLRTNLVRLRALAGNLGDRFVTCNLPAAQIEAIENGVAVSRHVAVVGKPDRPSPEIQSRIVEVNFNPYWTVPVSIVRRDLIPKMQAEPDYLTNNRIRIFDQRGAELQPSQINWYSTEAVSYRFTQDPGDFNSLGSIRINFPNSHQVYMHDTPLKNLFGEDFRFHSSGCVRVQNVRELVSWLLAGTPGWSRQEIDQVIRSGERKDARVAKPVPLYWVYVTAWATPDGVVQFREDIYHRDGIDGPHAAAPG
;
A
#
# COMPACT_ATOMS: atom_id res chain seq x y z
N MET A 1 54.60 6.35 29.83
CA MET A 1 54.48 4.89 29.67
C MET A 1 53.07 4.50 30.08
N GLY A 2 52.23 4.07 29.18
CA GLY A 2 50.83 3.68 29.43
C GLY A 2 50.13 3.50 28.09
N GLN A 3 50.10 2.26 27.61
CA GLN A 3 49.52 1.87 26.32
C GLN A 3 48.02 2.02 26.33
N PHE A 4 47.48 2.72 25.37
CA PHE A 4 46.03 2.68 25.00
C PHE A 4 45.79 1.51 24.06
N SER A 5 44.96 0.57 24.49
CA SER A 5 44.48 -0.58 23.74
C SER A 5 43.42 -0.16 22.76
N ASP A 6 43.72 -0.27 21.47
CA ASP A 6 42.78 -0.17 20.34
C ASP A 6 41.80 -1.35 20.39
N LYS A 7 40.50 -1.08 20.62
CA LYS A 7 39.43 -2.04 20.38
C LYS A 7 38.98 -1.93 18.93
N ALA A 8 39.61 -2.70 18.06
CA ALA A 8 39.19 -2.87 16.70
C ALA A 8 37.76 -3.48 16.65
N ALA A 9 36.83 -2.80 16.00
CA ALA A 9 35.49 -3.28 15.75
C ALA A 9 35.54 -4.51 14.81
N MET A 10 35.10 -5.63 15.30
CA MET A 10 35.04 -6.91 14.58
C MET A 10 34.01 -6.81 13.42
N ASN A 11 34.44 -7.09 12.20
CA ASN A 11 33.57 -7.02 11.03
C ASN A 11 32.64 -8.26 10.93
N ARG A 12 31.58 -8.14 10.13
CA ARG A 12 30.53 -9.14 10.00
C ARG A 12 31.03 -10.51 9.49
N ARG A 13 32.14 -10.53 8.77
CA ARG A 13 32.74 -11.72 8.18
C ARG A 13 33.51 -12.56 9.22
N ASP A 14 34.16 -11.89 10.17
CA ASP A 14 34.90 -12.54 11.28
C ASP A 14 33.95 -13.16 12.31
N PHE A 15 32.77 -12.54 12.49
CA PHE A 15 31.70 -13.08 13.34
C PHE A 15 31.13 -14.40 12.76
N LEU A 16 30.87 -14.45 11.46
CA LEU A 16 30.34 -15.65 10.80
C LEU A 16 31.36 -16.80 10.73
N ASN A 17 32.65 -16.50 10.56
CA ASN A 17 33.71 -17.51 10.56
C ASN A 17 33.92 -18.15 11.96
N ARG A 18 33.66 -17.43 13.04
CA ARG A 18 33.74 -17.97 14.40
C ARG A 18 32.53 -18.87 14.76
N LEU A 19 31.37 -18.63 14.18
CA LEU A 19 30.20 -19.50 14.31
C LEU A 19 30.40 -20.85 13.57
N GLY A 20 31.11 -20.83 12.42
CA GLY A 20 31.41 -22.05 11.64
C GLY A 20 32.44 -22.97 12.30
N GLN A 21 33.33 -22.46 13.12
CA GLN A 21 34.36 -23.26 13.81
C GLN A 21 33.87 -23.89 15.11
N GLY A 22 32.79 -23.43 15.71
CA GLY A 22 32.13 -24.03 16.86
C GLY A 22 31.36 -25.34 16.57
N ALA A 23 30.95 -25.54 15.33
CA ALA A 23 30.15 -26.72 14.92
C ALA A 23 31.01 -27.98 14.60
N ALA A 24 32.31 -27.84 14.39
CA ALA A 24 33.21 -28.96 14.03
C ALA A 24 33.80 -29.69 15.26
N ALA A 25 33.69 -29.15 16.46
CA ALA A 25 34.28 -29.76 17.68
C ALA A 25 33.30 -30.69 18.44
N ALA A 26 32.06 -30.84 17.99
CA ALA A 26 31.04 -31.68 18.67
C ALA A 26 30.90 -33.12 18.08
N ALA A 27 31.77 -33.53 17.16
CA ALA A 27 31.68 -34.84 16.50
C ALA A 27 32.40 -36.00 17.23
N GLY A 28 32.82 -35.80 18.47
CA GLY A 28 33.62 -36.77 19.22
C GLY A 28 33.07 -37.27 20.57
N MET A 29 31.79 -37.14 20.84
CA MET A 29 31.18 -37.60 22.11
C MET A 29 30.23 -38.79 21.93
N THR A 30 30.45 -39.77 22.74
CA THR A 30 29.88 -41.13 22.91
C THR A 30 28.39 -41.33 22.69
N PRO A 31 27.93 -42.56 22.31
CA PRO A 31 26.59 -42.83 21.74
C PRO A 31 25.37 -42.80 22.66
N TRP A 32 25.50 -42.44 23.89
CA TRP A 32 24.36 -42.44 24.80
C TRP A 32 23.86 -41.08 25.32
N LEU A 33 24.21 -40.01 24.65
CA LEU A 33 23.59 -38.67 24.84
C LEU A 33 22.63 -38.29 23.72
N ARG A 34 22.09 -39.29 22.98
CA ARG A 34 21.04 -39.11 22.00
C ARG A 34 19.63 -39.39 22.54
N ALA A 35 19.30 -38.85 23.68
CA ALA A 35 17.90 -38.85 24.16
C ALA A 35 17.54 -37.47 24.68
N GLY A 36 16.77 -36.73 23.88
CA GLY A 36 15.96 -35.61 24.35
C GLY A 36 16.55 -34.20 24.27
N ALA A 37 17.16 -33.81 23.13
CA ALA A 37 17.03 -32.41 22.75
C ALA A 37 15.66 -32.27 22.06
N ALA A 38 14.65 -31.89 22.81
CA ALA A 38 13.40 -31.43 22.22
C ALA A 38 13.77 -30.26 21.32
N GLU A 39 13.58 -30.41 20.01
CA GLU A 39 13.72 -29.34 19.05
C GLU A 39 12.80 -28.21 19.52
N ASP A 40 13.36 -27.05 19.81
CA ASP A 40 12.58 -25.88 20.24
C ASP A 40 11.59 -25.56 19.10
N PRO A 41 10.27 -25.71 19.33
CA PRO A 41 9.27 -25.51 18.28
C PRO A 41 9.32 -24.10 17.69
N THR A 42 9.86 -23.14 18.42
CA THR A 42 10.04 -21.75 18.00
C THR A 42 11.21 -21.62 17.03
N LEU A 43 12.30 -22.35 17.25
CA LEU A 43 13.47 -22.38 16.38
C LEU A 43 13.15 -23.10 15.06
N GLN A 44 12.41 -24.23 15.15
CA GLN A 44 11.97 -24.98 13.98
C GLN A 44 10.97 -24.17 13.13
N ALA A 45 10.05 -23.45 13.78
CA ALA A 45 9.13 -22.52 13.09
C ALA A 45 9.87 -21.38 12.39
N LEU A 46 10.94 -20.86 12.99
CA LEU A 46 11.80 -19.82 12.38
C LEU A 46 12.61 -20.38 11.20
N ILE A 47 13.14 -21.60 11.31
CA ILE A 47 13.87 -22.27 10.23
C ILE A 47 12.92 -22.65 9.09
N ASP A 48 11.73 -23.15 9.37
CA ASP A 48 10.70 -23.44 8.39
C ASP A 48 10.19 -22.17 7.68
N GLN A 49 10.13 -21.04 8.38
CA GLN A 49 9.76 -19.73 7.83
C GLN A 49 10.86 -19.19 6.89
N THR A 50 12.14 -19.50 7.16
CA THR A 50 13.29 -19.11 6.32
C THR A 50 13.56 -20.08 5.18
N GLN A 51 13.23 -21.38 5.31
CA GLN A 51 13.44 -22.40 4.29
C GLN A 51 12.25 -22.58 3.33
N ARG A 52 11.05 -22.21 3.73
CA ARG A 52 9.94 -22.05 2.79
C ARG A 52 10.18 -20.77 2.05
N GLY A 53 10.88 -20.86 0.93
CA GLY A 53 11.14 -19.77 -0.01
C GLY A 53 9.85 -19.17 -0.57
N ASP A 54 9.02 -18.63 0.30
CA ASP A 54 7.87 -17.82 -0.03
C ASP A 54 8.34 -16.38 -0.27
N PHE A 55 9.23 -16.23 -1.26
CA PHE A 55 9.73 -14.94 -1.71
C PHE A 55 8.59 -13.96 -2.10
N GLY A 56 7.36 -14.46 -2.30
CA GLY A 56 6.20 -13.65 -2.58
C GLY A 56 5.51 -13.06 -1.35
N GLN A 57 5.66 -13.66 -0.15
CA GLN A 57 4.94 -13.20 1.06
C GLN A 57 5.86 -12.53 2.09
N GLY A 58 7.15 -12.85 2.12
CA GLY A 58 8.12 -12.23 3.03
C GLY A 58 8.31 -10.74 2.78
N PHE A 59 8.19 -10.29 1.52
CA PHE A 59 8.25 -8.87 1.18
C PHE A 59 6.98 -8.10 1.55
N ASP A 60 5.82 -8.75 1.54
CA ASP A 60 4.56 -8.13 1.97
C ASP A 60 4.53 -7.88 3.48
N SER A 61 5.18 -8.71 4.29
CA SER A 61 5.30 -8.52 5.73
C SER A 61 6.41 -7.52 6.11
N ALA A 62 7.42 -7.36 5.25
CA ALA A 62 8.48 -6.36 5.41
C ALA A 62 8.05 -4.95 4.97
N SER A 63 6.97 -4.81 4.19
CA SER A 63 6.35 -3.51 3.96
C SER A 63 5.89 -3.00 5.32
N ARG A 64 6.46 -1.88 5.75
CA ARG A 64 6.25 -1.25 7.06
C ARG A 64 4.76 -1.24 7.41
N THR A 65 4.32 -2.25 8.13
CA THR A 65 2.98 -2.29 8.69
C THR A 65 2.94 -1.19 9.74
N ILE A 66 2.26 -0.11 9.42
CA ILE A 66 1.98 0.94 10.39
C ILE A 66 0.99 0.31 11.37
N HIS A 67 1.52 -0.31 12.43
CA HIS A 67 0.73 -0.77 13.56
C HIS A 67 0.28 0.45 14.38
N MET A 68 -0.54 1.30 13.76
CA MET A 68 -1.51 2.02 14.57
C MET A 68 -2.70 1.07 14.77
N PRO A 69 -3.29 0.99 15.95
CA PRO A 69 -4.59 0.35 16.08
C PRO A 69 -5.54 1.10 15.15
N GLN A 70 -5.70 0.56 13.95
CA GLN A 70 -6.69 1.10 13.03
C GLN A 70 -8.03 0.78 13.66
N ALA A 71 -8.86 1.79 13.83
CA ALA A 71 -10.22 1.57 14.28
C ALA A 71 -10.82 0.43 13.46
N SER A 72 -11.49 -0.51 14.11
CA SER A 72 -12.17 -1.63 13.44
C SER A 72 -13.27 -1.17 12.49
N LEU A 73 -13.63 0.13 12.55
CA LEU A 73 -14.68 0.72 11.73
C LEU A 73 -14.14 1.10 10.34
N PRO A 74 -14.92 0.84 9.28
CA PRO A 74 -14.50 1.12 7.92
C PRO A 74 -14.43 2.63 7.64
N THR A 75 -13.62 3.00 6.65
CA THR A 75 -13.55 4.38 6.12
C THR A 75 -14.91 4.85 5.62
N LEU A 76 -15.69 3.96 5.00
CA LEU A 76 -17.02 4.26 4.50
C LEU A 76 -18.08 3.64 5.41
N SER A 77 -18.69 4.45 6.28
CA SER A 77 -19.76 4.03 7.17
C SER A 77 -20.61 5.23 7.63
N PRO A 78 -21.84 5.02 8.13
CA PRO A 78 -22.63 6.08 8.75
C PRO A 78 -21.95 6.76 9.93
N SER A 79 -21.20 6.01 10.74
CA SER A 79 -20.45 6.58 11.87
C SER A 79 -19.30 7.48 11.41
N THR A 80 -18.65 7.17 10.29
CA THR A 80 -17.63 8.05 9.69
C THR A 80 -18.21 9.40 9.26
N VAL A 81 -19.46 9.43 8.78
CA VAL A 81 -20.16 10.68 8.48
C VAL A 81 -20.29 11.53 9.74
N GLN A 82 -20.83 10.95 10.81
CA GLN A 82 -21.04 11.64 12.08
C GLN A 82 -19.74 12.17 12.70
N THR A 83 -18.70 11.35 12.75
CA THR A 83 -17.39 11.74 13.30
C THR A 83 -16.70 12.80 12.44
N THR A 84 -16.92 12.78 11.13
CA THR A 84 -16.39 13.83 10.22
C THR A 84 -17.12 15.16 10.44
N GLU A 85 -18.42 15.16 10.74
CA GLU A 85 -19.18 16.37 11.14
C GLU A 85 -18.59 16.98 12.43
N GLN A 86 -18.30 16.15 13.43
CA GLN A 86 -17.63 16.60 14.67
C GLN A 86 -16.22 17.15 14.39
N ALA A 87 -15.47 16.51 13.48
CA ALA A 87 -14.16 16.99 13.06
C ALA A 87 -14.26 18.37 12.38
N ILE A 88 -15.28 18.60 11.55
CA ILE A 88 -15.52 19.92 10.94
C ILE A 88 -15.71 20.98 12.00
N GLN A 89 -16.57 20.75 13.01
CA GLN A 89 -16.78 21.69 14.12
C GLN A 89 -15.47 22.00 14.86
N LYS A 90 -14.63 20.97 15.12
CA LYS A 90 -13.30 21.16 15.72
C LYS A 90 -12.42 22.06 14.85
N TYR A 91 -12.38 21.82 13.54
CA TYR A 91 -11.54 22.59 12.61
C TYR A 91 -12.08 24.02 12.39
N GLU A 92 -13.39 24.23 12.44
CA GLU A 92 -14.01 25.57 12.48
C GLU A 92 -13.53 26.39 13.69
N GLY A 93 -13.49 25.75 14.87
CA GLY A 93 -12.91 26.35 16.07
C GLY A 93 -11.44 26.71 15.93
N ILE A 94 -10.64 25.84 15.31
CA ILE A 94 -9.22 26.10 15.03
C ILE A 94 -9.07 27.30 14.08
N VAL A 95 -9.83 27.32 12.99
CA VAL A 95 -9.81 28.43 12.01
C VAL A 95 -10.25 29.74 12.64
N ALA A 96 -11.32 29.77 13.46
CA ALA A 96 -11.79 30.92 14.16
C ALA A 96 -10.77 31.52 15.14
N GLN A 97 -9.85 30.68 15.67
CA GLN A 97 -8.73 31.11 16.51
C GLN A 97 -7.49 31.51 15.70
N GLY A 98 -7.58 31.64 14.37
CA GLY A 98 -6.49 32.04 13.49
C GLY A 98 -5.68 30.88 12.93
N GLY A 99 -6.11 29.65 13.13
CA GLY A 99 -5.45 28.44 12.59
C GLY A 99 -4.13 28.13 13.28
N TRP A 100 -3.19 27.64 12.51
CA TRP A 100 -1.81 27.39 12.96
C TRP A 100 -0.79 28.11 12.10
N GLN A 101 0.33 28.48 12.71
CA GLN A 101 1.45 29.06 11.99
C GLN A 101 2.27 27.98 11.27
N PRO A 102 2.84 28.29 10.10
CA PRO A 102 3.76 27.37 9.42
C PRO A 102 4.95 27.02 10.29
N VAL A 103 5.37 25.77 10.24
CA VAL A 103 6.65 25.33 10.84
C VAL A 103 7.78 25.77 9.92
N PRO A 104 8.73 26.60 10.36
CA PRO A 104 9.85 27.02 9.52
C PRO A 104 10.65 25.80 9.03
N PRO A 105 11.07 25.79 7.76
CA PRO A 105 11.79 24.64 7.21
C PRO A 105 13.14 24.46 7.93
N ALA A 106 13.57 23.20 8.01
CA ALA A 106 14.89 22.78 8.48
C ALA A 106 15.30 21.55 7.66
N ASP A 107 16.59 21.30 7.54
CA ASP A 107 17.09 20.16 6.79
C ASP A 107 16.44 18.85 7.29
N ARG A 108 16.51 18.60 8.60
CA ARG A 108 15.99 17.37 9.19
C ARG A 108 15.79 17.52 10.70
N LEU A 109 14.55 17.32 11.19
CA LEU A 109 14.27 17.28 12.62
C LEU A 109 14.03 15.83 13.05
N ARG A 110 14.70 15.39 14.11
CA ARG A 110 14.63 14.03 14.66
C ARG A 110 14.96 14.02 16.15
N LEU A 111 14.69 12.90 16.79
CA LEU A 111 15.01 12.68 18.22
C LEU A 111 16.42 13.14 18.57
N GLY A 112 16.54 13.90 19.66
CA GLY A 112 17.77 14.50 20.17
C GLY A 112 18.21 15.81 19.50
N LYS A 113 17.55 16.23 18.39
CA LYS A 113 17.88 17.49 17.73
C LYS A 113 17.35 18.68 18.52
N ARG A 114 18.17 19.71 18.70
CA ARG A 114 17.77 21.04 19.19
C ARG A 114 17.72 22.00 18.01
N HIS A 115 16.57 22.67 17.80
CA HIS A 115 16.39 23.61 16.70
C HIS A 115 15.20 24.52 16.95
N ALA A 116 15.29 25.81 16.54
CA ALA A 116 14.21 26.79 16.74
C ALA A 116 12.88 26.37 16.15
N SER A 117 12.86 25.68 15.00
CA SER A 117 11.65 25.15 14.36
C SER A 117 10.91 24.12 15.22
N VAL A 118 11.55 23.47 16.21
CA VAL A 118 10.91 22.47 17.07
C VAL A 118 9.84 23.10 17.94
N SER A 119 10.03 24.35 18.41
CA SER A 119 9.01 25.07 19.19
C SER A 119 7.74 25.32 18.36
N ALA A 120 7.90 25.71 17.08
CA ALA A 120 6.76 25.85 16.15
C ALA A 120 6.11 24.52 15.84
N LEU A 121 6.90 23.45 15.62
CA LEU A 121 6.43 22.09 15.41
C LEU A 121 5.59 21.60 16.59
N ARG A 122 6.02 21.79 17.83
CA ARG A 122 5.28 21.42 19.03
C ARG A 122 3.91 22.12 19.08
N LYS A 123 3.87 23.43 18.85
CA LYS A 123 2.61 24.20 18.79
C LYS A 123 1.68 23.64 17.70
N ARG A 124 2.22 23.40 16.50
CA ARG A 124 1.48 22.87 15.37
C ARG A 124 0.85 21.50 15.67
N LEU A 125 1.63 20.59 16.28
CA LEU A 125 1.17 19.26 16.65
C LEU A 125 0.15 19.30 17.81
N ALA A 126 0.31 20.22 18.77
CA ALA A 126 -0.62 20.38 19.89
C ALA A 126 -1.99 20.92 19.41
N ILE A 127 -2.02 21.93 18.54
CA ILE A 127 -3.27 22.46 17.96
C ILE A 127 -4.05 21.38 17.23
N ALA A 128 -3.36 20.52 16.50
CA ALA A 128 -4.00 19.43 15.76
C ALA A 128 -4.41 18.24 16.64
N GLY A 129 -3.91 18.16 17.90
CA GLY A 129 -4.16 17.04 18.82
C GLY A 129 -3.19 15.86 18.67
N ASP A 130 -2.09 16.04 17.94
CA ASP A 130 -1.05 15.01 17.82
C ASP A 130 -0.09 15.01 19.03
N LEU A 131 0.07 16.15 19.69
CA LEU A 131 0.89 16.32 20.90
C LEU A 131 0.01 16.82 22.05
N GLU A 132 0.17 16.26 23.23
CA GLU A 132 -0.50 16.77 24.43
C GLU A 132 0.02 18.15 24.80
N SER A 133 -0.87 19.06 25.20
CA SER A 133 -0.53 20.45 25.55
C SER A 133 0.44 20.52 26.76
N THR A 134 0.38 19.52 27.65
CA THR A 134 1.26 19.38 28.83
C THR A 134 2.71 19.10 28.48
N ALA A 135 3.02 18.65 27.24
CA ALA A 135 4.39 18.39 26.78
C ALA A 135 5.27 19.66 26.68
N GLY A 136 4.67 20.86 26.87
CA GLY A 136 5.38 22.14 26.87
C GLY A 136 5.92 22.57 25.50
N VAL A 137 6.47 23.78 25.45
CA VAL A 137 7.04 24.36 24.23
C VAL A 137 8.55 24.58 24.42
N THR A 138 9.35 23.66 23.94
CA THR A 138 10.80 23.71 23.97
C THR A 138 11.38 23.61 22.55
N ASP A 139 12.67 23.90 22.39
CA ASP A 139 13.40 23.74 21.13
C ASP A 139 14.04 22.34 20.96
N VAL A 140 13.77 21.41 21.91
CA VAL A 140 14.30 20.04 21.90
C VAL A 140 13.28 19.10 21.26
N PHE A 141 13.74 18.33 20.26
CA PHE A 141 12.97 17.23 19.68
C PHE A 141 13.17 15.99 20.57
N ASP A 142 12.30 15.83 21.53
CA ASP A 142 12.30 14.71 22.48
C ASP A 142 11.41 13.55 22.00
N SER A 143 11.28 12.51 22.83
CA SER A 143 10.47 11.32 22.53
C SER A 143 8.96 11.62 22.40
N TYR A 144 8.46 12.65 23.10
CA TYR A 144 7.06 13.07 22.97
C TYR A 144 6.77 13.66 21.59
N VAL A 145 7.72 14.50 21.08
CA VAL A 145 7.63 15.06 19.73
C VAL A 145 7.78 13.96 18.68
N GLU A 146 8.70 13.02 18.86
CA GLU A 146 8.85 11.90 17.93
C GLU A 146 7.55 11.09 17.83
N ALA A 147 6.94 10.72 18.96
CA ALA A 147 5.68 10.01 18.99
C ALA A 147 4.54 10.81 18.34
N ALA A 148 4.48 12.13 18.57
CA ALA A 148 3.51 13.02 17.95
C ALA A 148 3.72 13.12 16.43
N VAL A 149 4.97 13.21 15.95
CA VAL A 149 5.30 13.22 14.51
C VAL A 149 4.87 11.89 13.87
N ARG A 150 5.10 10.75 14.51
CA ARG A 150 4.64 9.45 14.02
C ARG A 150 3.12 9.39 13.91
N ARG A 151 2.37 9.89 14.90
CA ARG A 151 0.89 10.01 14.83
C ARG A 151 0.46 10.90 13.67
N PHE A 152 1.10 12.06 13.54
CA PHE A 152 0.85 12.99 12.44
C PHE A 152 1.09 12.34 11.09
N GLN A 153 2.25 11.70 10.88
CA GLN A 153 2.61 11.01 9.64
C GLN A 153 1.59 9.94 9.28
N ALA A 154 1.21 9.10 10.25
CA ALA A 154 0.26 8.01 10.06
C ALA A 154 -1.11 8.51 9.59
N ARG A 155 -1.69 9.50 10.29
CA ARG A 155 -3.01 10.03 9.91
C ARG A 155 -3.00 10.88 8.64
N HIS A 156 -1.82 11.23 8.12
CA HIS A 156 -1.66 11.89 6.82
C HIS A 156 -1.22 10.93 5.69
N GLY A 157 -1.06 9.64 5.98
CA GLY A 157 -0.72 8.61 4.99
C GLY A 157 0.67 8.74 4.38
N ILE A 158 1.61 9.35 5.12
CA ILE A 158 3.03 9.47 4.75
C ILE A 158 3.89 8.56 5.62
N GLY A 159 5.16 8.30 5.20
CA GLY A 159 6.05 7.38 5.89
C GLY A 159 6.21 7.67 7.38
N VAL A 160 5.95 6.66 8.23
CA VAL A 160 5.91 6.79 9.69
C VAL A 160 7.28 6.45 10.28
N ASP A 161 8.21 7.36 10.16
CA ASP A 161 9.58 7.19 10.68
C ASP A 161 9.89 8.08 11.88
N GLY A 162 9.00 9.03 12.23
CA GLY A 162 9.19 9.98 13.32
C GLY A 162 10.17 11.09 12.99
N VAL A 163 10.56 11.25 11.71
CA VAL A 163 11.51 12.27 11.26
C VAL A 163 10.81 13.29 10.37
N VAL A 164 10.98 14.56 10.68
CA VAL A 164 10.43 15.65 9.86
C VAL A 164 11.43 16.00 8.76
N ARG A 165 11.07 15.66 7.51
CA ARG A 165 11.77 16.01 6.27
C ARG A 165 10.83 16.81 5.37
N GLU A 166 11.28 17.14 4.18
CA GLU A 166 10.57 17.94 3.18
C GLU A 166 9.09 17.57 3.05
N GLN A 167 8.77 16.30 2.80
CA GLN A 167 7.38 15.85 2.66
C GLN A 167 6.56 16.08 3.94
N THR A 168 7.14 15.81 5.11
CA THR A 168 6.46 16.05 6.39
C THR A 168 6.24 17.55 6.61
N PHE A 169 7.23 18.40 6.29
CA PHE A 169 7.07 19.87 6.33
C PHE A 169 5.97 20.36 5.39
N LYS A 170 5.94 19.86 4.14
CA LYS A 170 4.89 20.19 3.17
C LYS A 170 3.51 19.92 3.75
N VAL A 171 3.30 18.77 4.35
CA VAL A 171 2.00 18.34 4.91
C VAL A 171 1.64 19.11 6.21
N LEU A 172 2.64 19.37 7.09
CA LEU A 172 2.46 20.17 8.31
C LEU A 172 1.99 21.60 8.01
N ASN A 173 2.49 22.17 6.91
CA ASN A 173 2.29 23.58 6.54
C ASN A 173 1.05 23.83 5.67
N ILE A 174 0.25 22.82 5.39
CA ILE A 174 -1.06 23.03 4.76
C ILE A 174 -1.95 23.79 5.77
N PRO A 175 -2.51 24.96 5.40
CA PRO A 175 -3.30 25.82 6.29
C PRO A 175 -4.54 25.14 6.86
N ALA A 176 -5.03 25.62 7.99
CA ALA A 176 -6.18 25.02 8.69
C ALA A 176 -7.50 25.18 7.91
N ASP A 177 -7.70 26.29 7.25
CA ASP A 177 -8.85 26.58 6.39
C ASP A 177 -8.90 25.65 5.17
N ILE A 178 -7.75 25.35 4.56
CA ILE A 178 -7.65 24.35 3.48
C ILE A 178 -8.03 22.96 4.01
N ARG A 179 -7.57 22.57 5.21
CA ARG A 179 -7.96 21.29 5.84
C ARG A 179 -9.46 21.26 6.18
N LEU A 180 -10.02 22.36 6.62
CA LEU A 180 -11.46 22.49 6.85
C LEU A 180 -12.25 22.36 5.53
N ALA A 181 -11.82 23.04 4.47
CA ALA A 181 -12.43 22.90 3.15
C ALA A 181 -12.38 21.46 2.64
N GLN A 182 -11.24 20.77 2.83
CA GLN A 182 -11.06 19.35 2.47
C GLN A 182 -12.06 18.47 3.24
N LEU A 183 -12.23 18.65 4.55
CA LEU A 183 -13.24 17.93 5.34
C LEU A 183 -14.66 18.16 4.83
N ARG A 184 -15.03 19.40 4.53
CA ARG A 184 -16.37 19.76 4.03
C ARG A 184 -16.67 19.10 2.68
N THR A 185 -15.74 19.15 1.72
CA THR A 185 -15.87 18.47 0.43
C THR A 185 -16.06 16.97 0.62
N ASN A 186 -15.26 16.35 1.49
CA ASN A 186 -15.35 14.92 1.71
C ASN A 186 -16.57 14.47 2.53
N LEU A 187 -17.10 15.31 3.40
CA LEU A 187 -18.38 15.05 4.07
C LEU A 187 -19.52 14.87 3.06
N VAL A 188 -19.55 15.67 2.00
CA VAL A 188 -20.55 15.52 0.92
C VAL A 188 -20.41 14.14 0.25
N ARG A 189 -19.20 13.72 -0.07
CA ARG A 189 -18.91 12.40 -0.65
C ARG A 189 -19.32 11.27 0.30
N LEU A 190 -18.93 11.36 1.57
CA LEU A 190 -19.26 10.35 2.57
C LEU A 190 -20.77 10.20 2.74
N ARG A 191 -21.54 11.30 2.81
CA ARG A 191 -23.01 11.27 2.91
C ARG A 191 -23.65 10.61 1.68
N ALA A 192 -23.14 10.88 0.48
CA ALA A 192 -23.64 10.28 -0.75
C ALA A 192 -23.37 8.75 -0.84
N LEU A 193 -22.28 8.29 -0.22
CA LEU A 193 -21.83 6.90 -0.36
C LEU A 193 -22.25 6.00 0.82
N ALA A 194 -22.34 6.53 2.04
CA ALA A 194 -22.50 5.74 3.27
C ALA A 194 -23.91 5.21 3.52
N GLY A 195 -24.91 5.61 2.72
CA GLY A 195 -26.31 5.40 3.05
C GLY A 195 -26.85 3.98 2.90
N ASN A 196 -26.27 3.13 2.02
CA ASN A 196 -26.79 1.77 1.77
C ASN A 196 -25.71 0.82 1.24
N LEU A 197 -24.80 0.44 2.10
CA LEU A 197 -23.63 -0.37 1.72
C LEU A 197 -23.86 -1.88 1.88
N GLY A 198 -24.83 -2.30 2.71
CA GLY A 198 -25.06 -3.69 3.09
C GLY A 198 -24.05 -4.18 4.14
N ASP A 199 -24.24 -5.45 4.55
CA ASP A 199 -23.45 -6.05 5.64
C ASP A 199 -22.07 -6.53 5.18
N ARG A 200 -21.88 -6.77 3.89
CA ARG A 200 -20.65 -7.32 3.32
C ARG A 200 -20.29 -6.63 2.02
N PHE A 201 -19.15 -5.95 2.01
CA PHE A 201 -18.67 -5.20 0.83
C PHE A 201 -17.16 -4.96 0.88
N VAL A 202 -16.60 -4.53 -0.24
CA VAL A 202 -15.21 -4.09 -0.38
C VAL A 202 -15.19 -2.61 -0.73
N THR A 203 -14.34 -1.83 -0.07
CA THR A 203 -14.01 -0.46 -0.50
C THR A 203 -12.56 -0.38 -0.94
N CYS A 204 -12.27 0.46 -1.93
CA CYS A 204 -10.94 0.91 -2.27
C CYS A 204 -10.93 2.43 -2.20
N ASN A 205 -10.32 3.01 -1.17
CA ASN A 205 -10.14 4.44 -1.09
C ASN A 205 -8.90 4.84 -1.90
N LEU A 206 -9.11 5.39 -3.10
CA LEU A 206 -8.07 5.66 -4.09
C LEU A 206 -6.97 6.60 -3.56
N PRO A 207 -7.25 7.79 -2.98
CA PRO A 207 -6.20 8.66 -2.45
C PRO A 207 -5.46 8.07 -1.24
N ALA A 208 -6.07 7.12 -0.53
CA ALA A 208 -5.39 6.39 0.55
C ALA A 208 -4.54 5.22 0.02
N ALA A 209 -4.75 4.80 -1.22
CA ALA A 209 -4.22 3.57 -1.78
C ALA A 209 -4.43 2.39 -0.81
N GLN A 210 -5.69 2.23 -0.35
CA GLN A 210 -6.08 1.26 0.67
C GLN A 210 -7.38 0.56 0.30
N ILE A 211 -7.42 -0.75 0.53
CA ILE A 211 -8.62 -1.59 0.36
C ILE A 211 -9.07 -2.07 1.73
N GLU A 212 -10.36 -2.09 1.96
CA GLU A 212 -10.99 -2.67 3.16
C GLU A 212 -12.02 -3.71 2.74
N ALA A 213 -11.96 -4.89 3.34
CA ALA A 213 -13.05 -5.86 3.32
C ALA A 213 -13.91 -5.66 4.56
N ILE A 214 -15.18 -5.41 4.39
CA ILE A 214 -16.11 -5.08 5.46
C ILE A 214 -17.14 -6.19 5.62
N GLU A 215 -17.39 -6.58 6.88
CA GLU A 215 -18.43 -7.52 7.23
C GLU A 215 -19.10 -7.09 8.54
N ASN A 216 -20.42 -7.00 8.54
CA ASN A 216 -21.24 -6.57 9.69
C ASN A 216 -20.78 -5.24 10.31
N GLY A 217 -20.43 -4.26 9.47
CA GLY A 217 -20.01 -2.94 9.88
C GLY A 217 -18.57 -2.86 10.42
N VAL A 218 -17.78 -3.94 10.32
CA VAL A 218 -16.39 -4.02 10.77
C VAL A 218 -15.47 -4.27 9.58
N ALA A 219 -14.35 -3.56 9.51
CA ALA A 219 -13.29 -3.86 8.57
C ALA A 219 -12.52 -5.11 9.04
N VAL A 220 -12.83 -6.27 8.42
CA VAL A 220 -12.24 -7.57 8.76
C VAL A 220 -10.85 -7.77 8.20
N SER A 221 -10.51 -7.08 7.11
CA SER A 221 -9.13 -6.99 6.62
C SER A 221 -8.88 -5.66 5.91
N ARG A 222 -7.61 -5.25 5.92
CA ARG A 222 -7.12 -4.06 5.21
C ARG A 222 -5.89 -4.41 4.41
N HIS A 223 -5.85 -3.90 3.17
CA HIS A 223 -4.77 -4.17 2.23
C HIS A 223 -4.23 -2.87 1.69
N VAL A 224 -2.91 -2.75 1.63
CA VAL A 224 -2.26 -1.68 0.89
C VAL A 224 -2.53 -1.92 -0.60
N ALA A 225 -2.75 -0.83 -1.34
CA ALA A 225 -2.97 -0.89 -2.77
C ALA A 225 -1.93 -0.06 -3.54
N VAL A 226 -1.78 -0.37 -4.83
CA VAL A 226 -1.14 0.51 -5.81
C VAL A 226 -2.20 0.87 -6.83
N VAL A 227 -2.46 2.16 -7.00
CA VAL A 227 -3.53 2.70 -7.83
C VAL A 227 -2.98 3.47 -9.04
N GLY A 228 -3.85 4.04 -9.86
CA GLY A 228 -3.49 4.74 -11.08
C GLY A 228 -2.60 5.97 -10.86
N LYS A 229 -1.71 6.24 -11.83
CA LYS A 229 -0.93 7.48 -11.90
C LYS A 229 -1.85 8.70 -12.07
N PRO A 230 -1.39 9.93 -11.75
CA PRO A 230 -2.16 11.15 -12.00
C PRO A 230 -2.63 11.31 -13.45
N ASP A 231 -1.79 10.96 -14.42
CA ASP A 231 -2.11 10.99 -15.87
C ASP A 231 -2.96 9.80 -16.36
N ARG A 232 -3.13 8.77 -15.52
CA ARG A 232 -3.92 7.55 -15.79
C ARG A 232 -4.67 7.12 -14.52
N PRO A 233 -5.56 7.98 -14.01
CA PRO A 233 -6.18 7.77 -12.70
C PRO A 233 -7.05 6.51 -12.66
N SER A 234 -7.11 5.89 -11.50
CA SER A 234 -8.16 4.91 -11.22
C SER A 234 -9.52 5.61 -11.17
N PRO A 235 -10.55 5.08 -11.85
CA PRO A 235 -11.89 5.66 -11.83
C PRO A 235 -12.60 5.38 -10.50
N GLU A 236 -13.57 6.19 -10.13
CA GLU A 236 -14.55 5.85 -9.10
C GLU A 236 -15.54 4.85 -9.67
N ILE A 237 -15.85 3.80 -8.91
CA ILE A 237 -16.67 2.67 -9.37
C ILE A 237 -17.59 2.20 -8.26
N GLN A 238 -18.83 1.92 -8.64
CA GLN A 238 -19.77 1.12 -7.87
C GLN A 238 -20.11 -0.11 -8.70
N SER A 239 -19.79 -1.30 -8.20
CA SER A 239 -19.96 -2.56 -8.91
C SER A 239 -20.11 -3.73 -7.94
N ARG A 240 -19.89 -4.95 -8.41
CA ARG A 240 -19.88 -6.18 -7.61
C ARG A 240 -18.77 -7.09 -8.08
N ILE A 241 -17.98 -7.62 -7.17
CA ILE A 241 -17.00 -8.66 -7.48
C ILE A 241 -17.75 -9.95 -7.77
N VAL A 242 -17.51 -10.52 -8.95
CA VAL A 242 -18.25 -11.68 -9.46
C VAL A 242 -17.39 -12.90 -9.70
N GLU A 243 -16.07 -12.70 -9.90
CA GLU A 243 -15.18 -13.77 -10.32
C GLU A 243 -13.73 -13.48 -9.91
N VAL A 244 -12.98 -14.54 -9.63
CA VAL A 244 -11.54 -14.52 -9.41
C VAL A 244 -10.89 -15.46 -10.41
N ASN A 245 -9.87 -14.97 -11.14
CA ASN A 245 -9.07 -15.81 -12.03
C ASN A 245 -7.72 -16.08 -11.37
N PHE A 246 -7.34 -17.34 -11.27
CA PHE A 246 -6.03 -17.81 -10.80
C PHE A 246 -5.11 -18.08 -11.97
N ASN A 247 -3.83 -17.75 -11.82
CA ASN A 247 -2.78 -17.88 -12.83
C ASN A 247 -3.25 -17.35 -14.20
N PRO A 248 -3.70 -16.07 -14.27
CA PRO A 248 -4.35 -15.53 -15.46
C PRO A 248 -3.35 -15.27 -16.59
N TYR A 249 -3.80 -15.42 -17.84
CA TYR A 249 -3.17 -14.73 -18.95
C TYR A 249 -3.49 -13.23 -18.84
N TRP A 250 -2.51 -12.37 -19.14
CA TRP A 250 -2.75 -10.95 -19.23
C TRP A 250 -2.85 -10.51 -20.69
N THR A 251 -4.04 -10.17 -21.15
CA THR A 251 -4.19 -9.47 -22.42
C THR A 251 -3.88 -8.00 -22.20
N VAL A 252 -2.85 -7.52 -22.92
CA VAL A 252 -2.37 -6.14 -22.75
C VAL A 252 -3.36 -5.17 -23.40
N PRO A 253 -3.91 -4.20 -22.66
CA PRO A 253 -4.80 -3.19 -23.21
C PRO A 253 -4.13 -2.37 -24.31
N VAL A 254 -4.87 -2.01 -25.35
CA VAL A 254 -4.35 -1.20 -26.49
C VAL A 254 -3.72 0.11 -26.02
N SER A 255 -4.28 0.73 -24.98
CA SER A 255 -3.70 1.95 -24.40
C SER A 255 -2.30 1.73 -23.82
N ILE A 256 -2.03 0.58 -23.22
CA ILE A 256 -0.71 0.17 -22.71
C ILE A 256 0.21 -0.21 -23.87
N VAL A 257 -0.30 -0.92 -24.90
CA VAL A 257 0.47 -1.20 -26.11
C VAL A 257 1.02 0.10 -26.69
N ARG A 258 0.16 1.09 -26.88
CA ARG A 258 0.53 2.39 -27.48
C ARG A 258 1.49 3.21 -26.63
N ARG A 259 1.21 3.34 -25.32
CA ARG A 259 1.91 4.27 -24.43
C ARG A 259 3.16 3.69 -23.78
N ASP A 260 3.19 2.38 -23.57
CA ASP A 260 4.25 1.74 -22.80
C ASP A 260 5.01 0.68 -23.61
N LEU A 261 4.30 -0.20 -24.35
CA LEU A 261 4.93 -1.34 -24.99
C LEU A 261 5.72 -0.96 -26.24
N ILE A 262 5.14 -0.10 -27.11
CA ILE A 262 5.85 0.38 -28.31
C ILE A 262 7.15 1.10 -27.95
N PRO A 263 7.19 2.10 -27.05
CA PRO A 263 8.44 2.75 -26.64
C PRO A 263 9.45 1.76 -26.01
N LYS A 264 8.96 0.77 -25.25
CA LYS A 264 9.83 -0.25 -24.70
C LYS A 264 10.48 -1.11 -25.78
N MET A 265 9.72 -1.55 -26.78
CA MET A 265 10.25 -2.35 -27.88
C MET A 265 11.24 -1.57 -28.77
N GLN A 266 11.06 -0.26 -28.87
CA GLN A 266 12.04 0.62 -29.56
C GLN A 266 13.36 0.70 -28.80
N ALA A 267 13.33 0.69 -27.47
CA ALA A 267 14.52 0.76 -26.61
C ALA A 267 15.14 -0.61 -26.33
N GLU A 268 14.31 -1.65 -26.19
CA GLU A 268 14.68 -3.00 -25.77
C GLU A 268 14.00 -4.04 -26.68
N PRO A 269 14.59 -4.41 -27.84
CA PRO A 269 13.94 -5.31 -28.80
C PRO A 269 13.54 -6.67 -28.26
N ASP A 270 14.23 -7.17 -27.22
CA ASP A 270 13.96 -8.46 -26.57
C ASP A 270 12.94 -8.37 -25.43
N TYR A 271 12.36 -7.17 -25.16
CA TYR A 271 11.46 -6.97 -24.02
C TYR A 271 10.28 -7.94 -24.00
N LEU A 272 9.62 -8.17 -25.14
CA LEU A 272 8.48 -9.10 -25.22
C LEU A 272 8.88 -10.55 -24.93
N THR A 273 9.99 -10.99 -25.49
CA THR A 273 10.52 -12.34 -25.30
C THR A 273 10.91 -12.58 -23.84
N ASN A 274 11.64 -11.62 -23.24
CA ASN A 274 12.08 -11.68 -21.85
C ASN A 274 10.91 -11.69 -20.87
N ASN A 275 9.80 -11.02 -21.22
CA ASN A 275 8.58 -10.96 -20.40
C ASN A 275 7.51 -11.96 -20.83
N ARG A 276 7.81 -12.90 -21.74
CA ARG A 276 6.88 -13.93 -22.26
C ARG A 276 5.55 -13.33 -22.73
N ILE A 277 5.64 -12.22 -23.49
CA ILE A 277 4.50 -11.57 -24.10
C ILE A 277 4.45 -11.99 -25.56
N ARG A 278 3.41 -12.74 -25.93
CA ARG A 278 3.18 -13.22 -27.30
C ARG A 278 2.27 -12.27 -28.07
N ILE A 279 2.48 -12.21 -29.38
CA ILE A 279 1.75 -11.35 -30.31
C ILE A 279 0.86 -12.22 -31.19
N PHE A 280 -0.38 -11.82 -31.37
CA PHE A 280 -1.34 -12.51 -32.23
C PHE A 280 -1.99 -11.53 -33.20
N ASP A 281 -2.11 -11.92 -34.45
CA ASP A 281 -2.88 -11.19 -35.45
C ASP A 281 -4.40 -11.34 -35.23
N GLN A 282 -5.20 -10.71 -36.08
CA GLN A 282 -6.68 -10.79 -36.04
C GLN A 282 -7.21 -12.19 -36.35
N ARG A 283 -6.43 -13.05 -37.00
CA ARG A 283 -6.80 -14.43 -37.32
C ARG A 283 -6.36 -15.41 -36.23
N GLY A 284 -5.62 -14.92 -35.21
CA GLY A 284 -5.08 -15.74 -34.11
C GLY A 284 -3.75 -16.40 -34.41
N ALA A 285 -3.09 -16.07 -35.54
CA ALA A 285 -1.75 -16.52 -35.82
C ALA A 285 -0.73 -15.78 -34.95
N GLU A 286 0.23 -16.53 -34.38
CA GLU A 286 1.30 -15.97 -33.55
C GLU A 286 2.37 -15.33 -34.42
N LEU A 287 2.78 -14.10 -34.09
CA LEU A 287 3.77 -13.30 -34.78
C LEU A 287 5.03 -13.17 -33.92
N GLN A 288 6.18 -13.09 -34.59
CA GLN A 288 7.45 -12.77 -33.95
C GLN A 288 7.61 -11.24 -33.81
N PRO A 289 8.27 -10.74 -32.74
CA PRO A 289 8.52 -9.31 -32.57
C PRO A 289 9.21 -8.63 -33.75
N SER A 290 10.07 -9.36 -34.49
CA SER A 290 10.78 -8.91 -35.68
C SER A 290 9.88 -8.66 -36.89
N GLN A 291 8.66 -9.18 -36.89
CA GLN A 291 7.68 -9.00 -37.98
C GLN A 291 6.87 -7.69 -37.84
N ILE A 292 7.04 -6.97 -36.72
CA ILE A 292 6.27 -5.79 -36.39
C ILE A 292 7.12 -4.54 -36.60
N ASN A 293 6.54 -3.54 -37.26
CA ASN A 293 7.17 -2.22 -37.34
C ASN A 293 6.86 -1.38 -36.08
N TRP A 294 7.78 -1.41 -35.09
CA TRP A 294 7.65 -0.68 -33.83
C TRP A 294 7.74 0.83 -33.93
N TYR A 295 8.14 1.36 -35.12
CA TYR A 295 8.20 2.81 -35.40
C TYR A 295 6.92 3.33 -36.07
N SER A 296 5.87 2.49 -36.14
CA SER A 296 4.55 2.84 -36.69
C SER A 296 3.46 2.55 -35.65
N THR A 297 2.20 2.84 -36.00
CA THR A 297 1.03 2.49 -35.16
C THR A 297 0.53 1.06 -35.43
N GLU A 298 1.20 0.28 -36.23
CA GLU A 298 0.79 -1.08 -36.62
C GLU A 298 0.56 -1.99 -35.42
N ALA A 299 1.45 -1.92 -34.43
CA ALA A 299 1.39 -2.76 -33.23
C ALA A 299 0.05 -2.67 -32.49
N VAL A 300 -0.69 -1.55 -32.57
CA VAL A 300 -1.99 -1.42 -31.87
C VAL A 300 -3.10 -2.27 -32.48
N SER A 301 -2.91 -2.83 -33.67
CA SER A 301 -3.86 -3.72 -34.34
C SER A 301 -3.74 -5.18 -33.90
N TYR A 302 -2.66 -5.53 -33.21
CA TYR A 302 -2.39 -6.87 -32.74
C TYR A 302 -2.81 -7.08 -31.28
N ARG A 303 -3.07 -8.33 -30.92
CA ARG A 303 -3.36 -8.74 -29.56
C ARG A 303 -2.08 -9.24 -28.87
N PHE A 304 -1.73 -8.62 -27.77
CA PHE A 304 -0.61 -9.01 -26.93
C PHE A 304 -1.11 -9.78 -25.72
N THR A 305 -0.50 -10.91 -25.42
CA THR A 305 -0.89 -11.77 -24.30
C THR A 305 0.34 -12.23 -23.55
N GLN A 306 0.42 -11.88 -22.26
CA GLN A 306 1.47 -12.37 -21.37
C GLN A 306 1.04 -13.70 -20.73
N ASP A 307 1.94 -14.65 -20.74
CA ASP A 307 1.71 -15.99 -20.16
C ASP A 307 1.62 -15.93 -18.62
N PRO A 308 0.93 -16.88 -17.96
CA PRO A 308 0.95 -17.04 -16.52
C PRO A 308 2.37 -17.29 -15.99
N GLY A 309 2.62 -16.86 -14.75
CA GLY A 309 3.91 -17.08 -14.08
C GLY A 309 4.30 -15.93 -13.17
N ASP A 310 5.42 -16.06 -12.47
CA ASP A 310 5.90 -15.08 -11.48
C ASP A 310 6.25 -13.72 -12.11
N PHE A 311 6.50 -13.68 -13.41
CA PHE A 311 6.76 -12.47 -14.19
C PHE A 311 5.49 -11.79 -14.70
N ASN A 312 4.31 -12.43 -14.61
CA ASN A 312 3.06 -11.89 -15.14
C ASN A 312 2.68 -10.59 -14.41
N SER A 313 2.35 -9.56 -15.18
CA SER A 313 1.99 -8.23 -14.64
C SER A 313 0.78 -8.26 -13.70
N LEU A 314 -0.09 -9.27 -13.83
CA LEU A 314 -1.24 -9.48 -12.94
C LEU A 314 -0.89 -10.35 -11.72
N GLY A 315 0.36 -10.82 -11.60
CA GLY A 315 0.74 -11.81 -10.60
C GLY A 315 -0.08 -13.10 -10.74
N SER A 316 -0.41 -13.72 -9.63
CA SER A 316 -1.12 -15.00 -9.58
C SER A 316 -2.65 -14.89 -9.54
N ILE A 317 -3.20 -13.69 -9.36
CA ILE A 317 -4.65 -13.48 -9.13
C ILE A 317 -5.15 -12.22 -9.82
N ARG A 318 -6.30 -12.35 -10.49
CA ARG A 318 -7.12 -11.25 -10.98
C ARG A 318 -8.53 -11.34 -10.39
N ILE A 319 -9.06 -10.22 -9.89
CA ILE A 319 -10.40 -10.10 -9.31
C ILE A 319 -11.25 -9.25 -10.25
N ASN A 320 -12.34 -9.82 -10.76
CA ASN A 320 -13.18 -9.23 -11.79
C ASN A 320 -14.48 -8.66 -11.23
N PHE A 321 -14.86 -7.54 -11.80
CA PHE A 321 -16.16 -6.88 -11.59
C PHE A 321 -16.58 -6.14 -12.88
N PRO A 322 -17.86 -6.12 -13.24
CA PRO A 322 -18.34 -5.37 -14.40
C PRO A 322 -18.10 -3.88 -14.27
N ASN A 323 -17.50 -3.25 -15.29
CA ASN A 323 -17.34 -1.80 -15.37
C ASN A 323 -17.03 -1.36 -16.81
N SER A 324 -17.33 -0.09 -17.14
CA SER A 324 -17.08 0.50 -18.47
C SER A 324 -15.62 0.90 -18.71
N HIS A 325 -14.80 0.97 -17.66
CA HIS A 325 -13.40 1.42 -17.73
C HIS A 325 -12.41 0.30 -18.01
N GLN A 326 -12.88 -0.98 -18.08
CA GLN A 326 -12.04 -2.16 -18.29
C GLN A 326 -10.91 -2.32 -17.26
N VAL A 327 -11.15 -1.86 -16.03
CA VAL A 327 -10.21 -2.02 -14.90
C VAL A 327 -10.62 -3.20 -14.01
N TYR A 328 -9.66 -3.68 -13.23
CA TYR A 328 -9.83 -4.79 -12.29
C TYR A 328 -8.87 -4.64 -11.10
N MET A 329 -9.05 -5.45 -10.08
CA MET A 329 -8.07 -5.63 -9.01
C MET A 329 -7.20 -6.84 -9.32
N HIS A 330 -5.92 -6.81 -8.93
CA HIS A 330 -5.02 -7.92 -9.23
C HIS A 330 -3.80 -7.96 -8.30
N ASP A 331 -3.12 -9.08 -8.32
CA ASP A 331 -1.81 -9.27 -7.75
C ASP A 331 -0.72 -8.55 -8.57
N THR A 332 0.54 -8.61 -8.15
CA THR A 332 1.68 -8.05 -8.89
C THR A 332 2.98 -8.76 -8.50
N PRO A 333 3.93 -8.93 -9.41
CA PRO A 333 5.30 -9.35 -9.07
C PRO A 333 6.09 -8.25 -8.34
N LEU A 334 5.72 -6.98 -8.52
CA LEU A 334 6.41 -5.81 -7.94
C LEU A 334 5.90 -5.54 -6.51
N LYS A 335 6.18 -6.44 -5.57
CA LYS A 335 5.71 -6.35 -4.18
C LYS A 335 6.34 -5.21 -3.39
N ASN A 336 7.55 -4.78 -3.76
CA ASN A 336 8.23 -3.65 -3.14
C ASN A 336 7.44 -2.33 -3.20
N LEU A 337 6.60 -2.15 -4.24
CA LEU A 337 5.78 -0.95 -4.40
C LEU A 337 4.78 -0.73 -3.25
N PHE A 338 4.36 -1.80 -2.56
CA PHE A 338 3.47 -1.66 -1.41
C PHE A 338 4.13 -0.99 -0.20
N GLY A 339 5.47 -1.04 -0.11
CA GLY A 339 6.25 -0.38 0.94
C GLY A 339 6.59 1.08 0.66
N GLU A 340 6.26 1.60 -0.52
CA GLU A 340 6.54 2.98 -0.90
C GLU A 340 5.49 3.95 -0.31
N ASP A 341 5.92 5.19 -0.04
CA ASP A 341 5.02 6.26 0.38
C ASP A 341 4.14 6.73 -0.78
N PHE A 342 4.70 6.78 -2.00
CA PHE A 342 3.98 7.09 -3.22
C PHE A 342 3.55 5.79 -3.91
N ARG A 343 2.25 5.53 -3.98
CA ARG A 343 1.68 4.28 -4.51
C ARG A 343 0.77 4.49 -5.72
N PHE A 344 1.07 5.46 -6.54
CA PHE A 344 0.29 5.84 -7.74
C PHE A 344 1.09 5.48 -8.99
N HIS A 345 1.15 4.17 -9.33
CA HIS A 345 2.02 3.64 -10.38
C HIS A 345 1.30 2.88 -11.48
N SER A 346 0.01 2.54 -11.31
CA SER A 346 -0.72 1.73 -12.30
C SER A 346 -1.27 2.59 -13.45
N SER A 347 -1.82 1.92 -14.44
CA SER A 347 -2.56 2.56 -15.56
C SER A 347 -4.08 2.50 -15.34
N GLY A 348 -4.54 2.57 -14.07
CA GLY A 348 -5.93 2.60 -13.68
C GLY A 348 -6.43 1.38 -12.90
N CYS A 349 -5.86 0.19 -13.12
CA CYS A 349 -6.14 -0.98 -12.30
C CYS A 349 -5.58 -0.84 -10.87
N VAL A 350 -6.06 -1.65 -9.93
CA VAL A 350 -5.63 -1.63 -8.53
C VAL A 350 -4.88 -2.90 -8.19
N ARG A 351 -3.59 -2.76 -7.81
CA ARG A 351 -2.78 -3.86 -7.28
C ARG A 351 -3.06 -4.02 -5.80
N VAL A 352 -3.16 -5.26 -5.33
CA VAL A 352 -3.59 -5.60 -3.97
C VAL A 352 -2.48 -6.31 -3.21
N GLN A 353 -2.08 -5.76 -2.08
CA GLN A 353 -1.19 -6.43 -1.13
C GLN A 353 -1.95 -7.59 -0.46
N ASN A 354 -1.25 -8.70 -0.15
CA ASN A 354 -1.84 -9.87 0.50
C ASN A 354 -3.17 -10.33 -0.16
N VAL A 355 -3.20 -10.30 -1.50
CA VAL A 355 -4.40 -10.57 -2.31
C VAL A 355 -5.06 -11.92 -1.98
N ARG A 356 -4.28 -12.93 -1.57
CA ARG A 356 -4.79 -14.26 -1.18
C ARG A 356 -5.69 -14.21 0.04
N GLU A 357 -5.42 -13.29 0.98
CA GLU A 357 -6.27 -13.07 2.16
C GLU A 357 -7.63 -12.51 1.73
N LEU A 358 -7.61 -11.44 0.93
CA LEU A 358 -8.83 -10.85 0.38
C LEU A 358 -9.64 -11.89 -0.42
N VAL A 359 -8.98 -12.68 -1.27
CA VAL A 359 -9.66 -13.70 -2.09
C VAL A 359 -10.21 -14.84 -1.25
N SER A 360 -9.52 -15.27 -0.20
CA SER A 360 -10.05 -16.26 0.74
C SER A 360 -11.34 -15.78 1.38
N TRP A 361 -11.40 -14.51 1.77
CA TRP A 361 -12.62 -13.91 2.29
C TRP A 361 -13.71 -13.78 1.20
N LEU A 362 -13.37 -13.31 0.00
CA LEU A 362 -14.33 -13.19 -1.12
C LEU A 362 -14.98 -14.52 -1.47
N LEU A 363 -14.22 -15.61 -1.49
CA LEU A 363 -14.67 -16.96 -1.83
C LEU A 363 -15.24 -17.73 -0.63
N ALA A 364 -15.27 -17.14 0.57
CA ALA A 364 -15.89 -17.76 1.73
C ALA A 364 -17.36 -18.16 1.41
N GLY A 365 -17.68 -19.44 1.62
CA GLY A 365 -18.99 -20.01 1.24
C GLY A 365 -19.15 -20.37 -0.25
N THR A 366 -18.09 -20.22 -1.07
CA THR A 366 -18.05 -20.77 -2.43
C THR A 366 -17.55 -22.21 -2.38
N PRO A 367 -18.34 -23.21 -2.80
CA PRO A 367 -17.93 -24.61 -2.72
C PRO A 367 -16.63 -24.89 -3.48
N GLY A 368 -15.76 -25.68 -2.89
CA GLY A 368 -14.45 -26.05 -3.50
C GLY A 368 -13.37 -24.98 -3.40
N TRP A 369 -13.55 -23.93 -2.59
CA TRP A 369 -12.59 -22.83 -2.45
C TRP A 369 -12.27 -22.50 -0.99
N SER A 370 -11.46 -23.35 -0.37
CA SER A 370 -10.77 -23.05 0.89
C SER A 370 -9.47 -22.30 0.65
N ARG A 371 -8.86 -21.77 1.70
CA ARG A 371 -7.53 -21.17 1.62
C ARG A 371 -6.48 -22.16 1.10
N GLN A 372 -6.58 -23.43 1.50
CA GLN A 372 -5.67 -24.49 1.08
C GLN A 372 -5.78 -24.74 -0.44
N GLU A 373 -6.99 -24.78 -0.97
CA GLU A 373 -7.24 -24.96 -2.41
C GLU A 373 -6.76 -23.76 -3.23
N ILE A 374 -6.98 -22.54 -2.73
CA ILE A 374 -6.43 -21.31 -3.33
C ILE A 374 -4.90 -21.42 -3.45
N ASP A 375 -4.22 -21.74 -2.35
CA ASP A 375 -2.75 -21.88 -2.34
C ASP A 375 -2.26 -23.04 -3.22
N GLN A 376 -3.03 -24.12 -3.32
CA GLN A 376 -2.70 -25.25 -4.19
C GLN A 376 -2.80 -24.88 -5.68
N VAL A 377 -3.87 -24.22 -6.10
CA VAL A 377 -4.06 -23.77 -7.49
C VAL A 377 -2.98 -22.77 -7.89
N ILE A 378 -2.63 -21.83 -7.00
CA ILE A 378 -1.55 -20.89 -7.29
C ILE A 378 -0.22 -21.61 -7.48
N ARG A 379 0.12 -22.57 -6.60
CA ARG A 379 1.38 -23.34 -6.68
C ARG A 379 1.45 -24.25 -7.90
N SER A 380 0.32 -24.79 -8.34
CA SER A 380 0.30 -25.67 -9.52
C SER A 380 0.54 -24.93 -10.84
N GLY A 381 0.36 -23.59 -10.85
CA GLY A 381 0.38 -22.81 -12.09
C GLY A 381 -0.84 -23.06 -12.99
N GLU A 382 -1.79 -23.91 -12.57
CA GLU A 382 -2.99 -24.20 -13.33
C GLU A 382 -3.88 -22.96 -13.42
N ARG A 383 -4.32 -22.63 -14.64
CA ARG A 383 -5.31 -21.60 -14.83
C ARG A 383 -6.67 -22.10 -14.37
N LYS A 384 -7.27 -21.38 -13.43
CA LYS A 384 -8.59 -21.73 -12.90
C LYS A 384 -9.40 -20.48 -12.59
N ASP A 385 -10.68 -20.51 -12.92
CA ASP A 385 -11.60 -19.40 -12.66
C ASP A 385 -12.58 -19.81 -11.57
N ALA A 386 -12.80 -18.92 -10.58
CA ALA A 386 -13.74 -19.11 -9.48
C ALA A 386 -14.83 -18.05 -9.52
N ARG A 387 -16.07 -18.46 -9.74
CA ARG A 387 -17.21 -17.56 -9.58
C ARG A 387 -17.51 -17.39 -8.10
N VAL A 388 -17.68 -16.14 -7.66
CA VAL A 388 -18.08 -15.82 -6.29
C VAL A 388 -19.54 -16.20 -6.10
N ALA A 389 -19.84 -17.15 -5.19
CA ALA A 389 -21.22 -17.67 -5.00
C ALA A 389 -22.22 -16.57 -4.68
N LYS A 390 -21.81 -15.58 -3.88
CA LYS A 390 -22.60 -14.36 -3.59
C LYS A 390 -21.78 -13.15 -4.02
N PRO A 391 -22.08 -12.51 -5.18
CA PRO A 391 -21.35 -11.33 -5.64
C PRO A 391 -21.21 -10.26 -4.55
N VAL A 392 -19.99 -9.80 -4.29
CA VAL A 392 -19.68 -8.86 -3.20
C VAL A 392 -19.69 -7.44 -3.73
N PRO A 393 -20.50 -6.51 -3.18
CA PRO A 393 -20.48 -5.09 -3.55
C PRO A 393 -19.08 -4.52 -3.47
N LEU A 394 -18.71 -3.68 -4.44
CA LEU A 394 -17.41 -3.04 -4.55
C LEU A 394 -17.59 -1.54 -4.77
N TYR A 395 -16.87 -0.74 -3.98
CA TYR A 395 -16.87 0.70 -4.07
C TYR A 395 -15.43 1.20 -4.19
N TRP A 396 -15.04 1.73 -5.35
CA TRP A 396 -13.83 2.53 -5.49
C TRP A 396 -14.23 3.98 -5.28
N VAL A 397 -13.70 4.58 -4.22
CA VAL A 397 -14.11 5.89 -3.75
C VAL A 397 -12.94 6.87 -3.70
N TYR A 398 -13.25 8.14 -3.75
CA TYR A 398 -12.25 9.21 -3.66
C TYR A 398 -12.50 10.06 -2.41
N VAL A 399 -11.96 9.62 -1.27
CA VAL A 399 -12.11 10.28 0.03
C VAL A 399 -10.73 10.68 0.53
N THR A 400 -10.47 12.00 0.53
CA THR A 400 -9.17 12.58 0.92
C THR A 400 -9.13 13.04 2.38
N ALA A 401 -10.30 13.20 3.03
CA ALA A 401 -10.39 13.54 4.45
C ALA A 401 -11.62 12.91 5.12
N TRP A 402 -11.41 12.30 6.29
CA TRP A 402 -12.46 11.72 7.13
C TRP A 402 -12.01 11.65 8.58
N ALA A 403 -12.93 11.46 9.51
CA ALA A 403 -12.60 11.22 10.90
C ALA A 403 -13.03 9.81 11.33
N THR A 404 -12.18 9.13 12.05
CA THR A 404 -12.46 7.83 12.68
C THR A 404 -13.18 8.04 14.02
N PRO A 405 -13.91 7.03 14.54
CA PRO A 405 -14.72 7.17 15.75
C PRO A 405 -13.95 7.52 17.03
N ASP A 406 -12.66 7.23 17.08
CA ASP A 406 -11.73 7.64 18.13
C ASP A 406 -11.30 9.12 18.01
N GLY A 407 -11.89 9.88 17.09
CA GLY A 407 -11.65 11.30 16.88
C GLY A 407 -10.38 11.64 16.09
N VAL A 408 -9.71 10.63 15.53
CA VAL A 408 -8.53 10.86 14.67
C VAL A 408 -8.98 11.31 13.29
N VAL A 409 -8.53 12.50 12.88
CA VAL A 409 -8.83 13.06 11.56
C VAL A 409 -7.75 12.64 10.58
N GLN A 410 -8.17 11.91 9.56
CA GLN A 410 -7.32 11.40 8.49
C GLN A 410 -7.31 12.36 7.31
N PHE A 411 -6.15 12.55 6.70
CA PHE A 411 -6.00 13.31 5.46
C PHE A 411 -5.15 12.55 4.45
N ARG A 412 -5.46 12.71 3.17
CA ARG A 412 -4.66 12.22 2.05
C ARG A 412 -4.43 13.35 1.07
N GLU A 413 -3.40 13.25 0.27
CA GLU A 413 -3.17 14.17 -0.84
C GLU A 413 -4.28 14.04 -1.89
N ASP A 414 -4.74 15.15 -2.43
CA ASP A 414 -5.69 15.18 -3.55
C ASP A 414 -4.96 14.93 -4.86
N ILE A 415 -4.44 13.70 -5.01
CA ILE A 415 -3.53 13.29 -6.08
C ILE A 415 -4.13 13.41 -7.48
N TYR A 416 -5.46 13.37 -7.62
CA TYR A 416 -6.17 13.51 -8.89
C TYR A 416 -6.87 14.86 -9.04
N HIS A 417 -6.61 15.81 -8.14
CA HIS A 417 -7.17 17.17 -8.15
C HIS A 417 -8.71 17.20 -8.24
N ARG A 418 -9.39 16.39 -7.39
CA ARG A 418 -10.85 16.27 -7.39
C ARG A 418 -11.54 16.99 -6.22
N ASP A 419 -10.78 17.56 -5.29
CA ASP A 419 -11.38 18.26 -4.14
C ASP A 419 -11.91 19.63 -4.51
N GLY A 420 -11.44 20.22 -5.62
CA GLY A 420 -11.87 21.57 -6.07
C GLY A 420 -11.46 22.67 -5.07
N ILE A 421 -10.33 22.48 -4.37
CA ILE A 421 -9.83 23.43 -3.38
C ILE A 421 -8.65 24.17 -3.99
N ASP A 422 -8.86 25.44 -4.32
CA ASP A 422 -7.80 26.32 -4.81
C ASP A 422 -6.86 26.70 -3.65
N GLY A 423 -5.57 26.41 -3.81
CA GLY A 423 -4.55 26.75 -2.83
C GLY A 423 -3.14 26.57 -3.40
N PRO A 424 -2.11 27.13 -2.76
CA PRO A 424 -0.72 27.03 -3.24
C PRO A 424 -0.17 25.59 -3.34
N HIS A 425 -0.97 24.59 -2.96
CA HIS A 425 -0.65 23.17 -3.07
C HIS A 425 -1.29 22.47 -4.29
N ALA A 426 -2.06 23.23 -5.11
CA ALA A 426 -2.62 22.74 -6.38
C ALA A 426 -1.62 22.80 -7.55
N ALA A 427 -0.39 23.24 -7.31
CA ALA A 427 0.65 23.24 -8.34
C ALA A 427 1.03 21.79 -8.69
N ALA A 428 0.73 21.39 -9.94
CA ALA A 428 1.14 20.11 -10.49
C ALA A 428 2.67 19.94 -10.37
N PRO A 429 3.16 18.72 -10.11
CA PRO A 429 4.56 18.41 -10.34
C PRO A 429 4.83 18.56 -11.84
N GLY A 430 5.79 19.43 -12.19
CA GLY A 430 6.31 19.56 -13.55
C GLY A 430 7.02 18.31 -14.03
#